data_abcf01cb42ab4b14c9043dc3715ff45c
#
_entry.id   abcf01cb42ab4b14c9043dc3715ff45c
#
_cell.length_a   1.000
_cell.length_b   1.000
_cell.length_c   1.000
_cell.angle_alpha   90.00
_cell.angle_beta   90.00
_cell.angle_gamma   90.00
#
_symmetry.space_group_name_H-M   'P 1'
#
loop_
_entity.id
_entity.type
_entity.pdbx_description
1 polymer ?
#
loop_
_entity_poly.entity_id
_entity_poly.type
_entity_poly.pdbx_seq_one_letter_code
_entity_poly.pdbx_strand_id
1 'polypeptide(L)'
;MNETLCCETYKEHYASDDTHQEYLALNTPLGPVSLSFVVESKDDRFLCRLILRTNDFVRQFSLTPPPPEKRFFRKPRSPSVKDTLRLCSLTDVVTSLTDSTLKELYPHLKLCKDPKLVKALVNMDEKQLNNNYKFGMLLAKRGQNTEQEFFANTGVSGPYQRFLDLIADRVTMKGWKKYRAGLDVQNDIHGTHGYYTQWHGHEIMLHVASAIPYTAGDAQQLERKRHIGNDIVVVVFEEEYGTVKSIETFRSHQNRTHPLSSSF
;
A
#
# COMPACT_ATOMS: atom_id res chain seq x y z
N MET A 1 -2.48 2.38 -9.86
CA MET A 1 -1.78 3.67 -9.64
C MET A 1 -1.16 3.60 -8.27
N ASN A 2 0.09 4.00 -8.10
CA ASN A 2 0.86 3.72 -6.89
C ASN A 2 0.44 4.71 -5.77
N GLU A 3 0.01 4.21 -4.61
CA GLU A 3 -0.41 5.03 -3.45
C GLU A 3 0.74 5.92 -2.93
N THR A 4 1.98 5.45 -3.03
CA THR A 4 3.20 6.21 -2.73
C THR A 4 3.27 7.51 -3.55
N LEU A 5 3.01 7.41 -4.86
CA LEU A 5 3.01 8.55 -5.75
C LEU A 5 1.95 9.59 -5.37
N CYS A 6 0.83 9.14 -4.81
CA CYS A 6 -0.25 10.04 -4.39
C CYS A 6 0.12 10.89 -3.19
N CYS A 7 0.78 10.30 -2.17
CA CYS A 7 1.23 11.03 -0.99
C CYS A 7 2.30 12.08 -1.33
N GLU A 8 3.29 11.72 -2.14
CA GLU A 8 4.31 12.66 -2.60
C GLU A 8 3.68 13.80 -3.40
N THR A 9 2.80 13.49 -4.35
CA THR A 9 2.05 14.47 -5.14
C THR A 9 1.23 15.41 -4.26
N TYR A 10 0.58 14.89 -3.21
CA TYR A 10 -0.20 15.73 -2.31
C TYR A 10 0.68 16.71 -1.52
N LYS A 11 1.80 16.26 -0.99
CA LYS A 11 2.74 17.12 -0.28
C LYS A 11 3.35 18.19 -1.19
N GLU A 12 3.71 17.81 -2.40
CA GLU A 12 4.38 18.70 -3.36
C GLU A 12 3.45 19.78 -3.91
N HIS A 13 2.23 19.40 -4.31
CA HIS A 13 1.35 20.26 -5.09
C HIS A 13 0.18 20.86 -4.30
N TYR A 14 -0.19 20.31 -3.15
CA TYR A 14 -1.36 20.75 -2.39
C TYR A 14 -1.01 21.30 -1.01
N ALA A 15 -0.29 20.52 -0.20
CA ALA A 15 -0.05 20.86 1.20
C ALA A 15 0.74 22.18 1.39
N SER A 16 1.53 22.58 0.40
CA SER A 16 2.32 23.80 0.37
C SER A 16 1.64 24.97 -0.37
N ASP A 17 0.51 24.74 -1.01
CA ASP A 17 -0.21 25.74 -1.80
C ASP A 17 -1.44 26.25 -1.06
N ASP A 18 -1.42 27.54 -0.67
CA ASP A 18 -2.53 28.21 0.03
C ASP A 18 -3.80 28.35 -0.81
N THR A 19 -3.74 28.04 -2.11
CA THR A 19 -4.86 28.17 -3.04
C THR A 19 -5.59 26.85 -3.28
N HIS A 20 -5.07 25.74 -2.78
CA HIS A 20 -5.75 24.46 -2.90
C HIS A 20 -7.08 24.45 -2.14
N GLN A 21 -7.98 23.62 -2.59
CA GLN A 21 -9.32 23.46 -2.01
C GLN A 21 -9.54 22.01 -1.61
N GLU A 22 -10.07 21.80 -0.41
CA GLU A 22 -10.42 20.50 0.11
C GLU A 22 -11.93 20.33 0.21
N TYR A 23 -12.45 19.24 -0.31
CA TYR A 23 -13.86 18.90 -0.26
C TYR A 23 -14.06 17.58 0.47
N LEU A 24 -15.12 17.50 1.28
CA LEU A 24 -15.47 16.29 2.03
C LEU A 24 -16.94 15.91 1.79
N ALA A 25 -17.20 14.62 1.76
CA ALA A 25 -18.51 14.02 1.87
C ALA A 25 -18.45 12.82 2.80
N LEU A 26 -19.28 12.78 3.84
CA LEU A 26 -19.26 11.69 4.83
C LEU A 26 -20.23 10.56 4.45
N ASN A 27 -21.36 10.91 3.85
CA ASN A 27 -22.43 9.98 3.52
C ASN A 27 -22.54 9.84 2.01
N THR A 28 -21.74 8.97 1.42
CA THR A 28 -21.83 8.59 0.02
C THR A 28 -21.99 7.08 -0.13
N PRO A 29 -22.39 6.57 -1.29
CA PRO A 29 -22.42 5.11 -1.54
C PRO A 29 -21.08 4.41 -1.31
N LEU A 30 -19.96 5.17 -1.41
CA LEU A 30 -18.59 4.69 -1.18
C LEU A 30 -18.05 5.00 0.23
N GLY A 31 -18.94 5.40 1.17
CA GLY A 31 -18.54 5.85 2.49
C GLY A 31 -17.96 7.27 2.50
N PRO A 32 -17.10 7.61 3.49
CA PRO A 32 -16.43 8.90 3.55
C PRO A 32 -15.50 9.12 2.35
N VAL A 33 -15.57 10.31 1.76
CA VAL A 33 -14.79 10.69 0.57
C VAL A 33 -14.14 12.05 0.79
N SER A 34 -12.88 12.20 0.37
CA SER A 34 -12.23 13.50 0.24
C SER A 34 -11.78 13.76 -1.19
N LEU A 35 -11.88 15.03 -1.61
CA LEU A 35 -11.39 15.51 -2.90
C LEU A 35 -10.52 16.72 -2.67
N SER A 36 -9.25 16.63 -3.03
CA SER A 36 -8.30 17.73 -3.04
C SER A 36 -8.25 18.29 -4.46
N PHE A 37 -8.32 19.64 -4.58
CA PHE A 37 -8.30 20.34 -5.86
C PHE A 37 -7.30 21.49 -5.82
N VAL A 38 -6.44 21.59 -6.83
CA VAL A 38 -5.49 22.69 -7.01
C VAL A 38 -5.37 23.06 -8.48
N VAL A 39 -5.13 24.35 -8.74
CA VAL A 39 -4.85 24.87 -10.08
C VAL A 39 -3.46 25.47 -10.09
N GLU A 40 -2.56 24.86 -10.84
CA GLU A 40 -1.19 25.32 -11.02
C GLU A 40 -1.06 26.13 -12.32
N SER A 41 -0.20 27.14 -12.31
CA SER A 41 0.21 27.87 -13.51
C SER A 41 1.67 27.56 -13.82
N LYS A 42 1.93 27.01 -15.00
CA LYS A 42 3.29 26.75 -15.48
C LYS A 42 3.36 27.08 -16.98
N ASP A 43 4.34 27.91 -17.36
CA ASP A 43 4.61 28.28 -18.75
C ASP A 43 3.36 28.79 -19.50
N ASP A 44 2.62 29.75 -18.90
CA ASP A 44 1.35 30.30 -19.39
C ASP A 44 0.22 29.29 -19.62
N ARG A 45 0.38 28.08 -19.08
CA ARG A 45 -0.65 27.04 -19.09
C ARG A 45 -1.17 26.80 -17.68
N PHE A 46 -2.45 26.51 -17.58
CA PHE A 46 -3.07 26.09 -16.34
C PHE A 46 -3.22 24.58 -16.31
N LEU A 47 -2.88 24.00 -15.18
CA LEU A 47 -3.05 22.57 -14.93
C LEU A 47 -3.92 22.41 -13.69
N CYS A 48 -5.07 21.75 -13.85
CA CYS A 48 -5.92 21.36 -12.74
C CYS A 48 -5.51 19.96 -12.28
N ARG A 49 -5.29 19.81 -10.99
CA ARG A 49 -5.03 18.52 -10.36
C ARG A 49 -6.10 18.23 -9.33
N LEU A 50 -6.55 16.98 -9.30
CA LEU A 50 -7.47 16.47 -8.30
C LEU A 50 -6.95 15.17 -7.72
N ILE A 51 -7.18 14.98 -6.43
CA ILE A 51 -6.96 13.70 -5.75
C ILE A 51 -8.27 13.30 -5.07
N LEU A 52 -8.90 12.24 -5.56
CA LEU A 52 -10.08 11.63 -4.96
C LEU A 52 -9.65 10.48 -4.07
N ARG A 53 -10.03 10.52 -2.78
CA ARG A 53 -9.77 9.46 -1.80
C ARG A 53 -11.08 8.89 -1.31
N THR A 54 -11.20 7.59 -1.36
CA THR A 54 -12.29 6.78 -0.80
C THR A 54 -11.72 5.75 0.16
N ASN A 55 -12.55 4.93 0.79
CA ASN A 55 -12.07 3.82 1.62
C ASN A 55 -11.32 2.75 0.80
N ASP A 56 -11.68 2.58 -0.48
CA ASP A 56 -11.24 1.45 -1.30
C ASP A 56 -10.14 1.81 -2.29
N PHE A 57 -10.03 3.09 -2.66
CA PHE A 57 -9.05 3.54 -3.66
C PHE A 57 -8.72 5.02 -3.55
N VAL A 58 -7.57 5.37 -4.12
CA VAL A 58 -7.16 6.75 -4.38
C VAL A 58 -6.96 6.94 -5.87
N ARG A 59 -7.54 8.00 -6.45
CA ARG A 59 -7.39 8.35 -7.87
C ARG A 59 -6.88 9.77 -8.03
N GLN A 60 -5.96 9.94 -8.96
CA GLN A 60 -5.44 11.24 -9.35
C GLN A 60 -5.92 11.60 -10.76
N PHE A 61 -6.25 12.88 -10.93
CA PHE A 61 -6.60 13.43 -12.22
C PHE A 61 -5.74 14.67 -12.47
N SER A 62 -5.28 14.82 -13.71
CA SER A 62 -4.57 16.00 -14.17
C SER A 62 -5.11 16.38 -15.54
N LEU A 63 -5.58 17.60 -15.67
CA LEU A 63 -6.17 18.09 -16.91
C LEU A 63 -5.90 19.57 -17.13
N THR A 64 -5.80 19.96 -18.38
CA THR A 64 -5.82 21.37 -18.75
C THR A 64 -7.26 21.84 -18.69
N PRO A 65 -7.60 22.90 -17.92
CA PRO A 65 -8.95 23.39 -17.85
C PRO A 65 -9.43 23.85 -19.24
N PRO A 66 -10.74 23.72 -19.52
CA PRO A 66 -11.29 24.28 -20.74
C PRO A 66 -11.00 25.81 -20.78
N PRO A 67 -10.72 26.37 -21.96
CA PRO A 67 -10.48 27.78 -22.07
C PRO A 67 -11.72 28.52 -21.52
N PRO A 68 -11.53 29.59 -20.72
CA PRO A 68 -12.66 30.36 -20.21
C PRO A 68 -13.53 30.80 -21.38
N GLU A 69 -14.84 30.55 -21.28
CA GLU A 69 -15.79 31.09 -22.26
C GLU A 69 -15.54 32.56 -22.41
N LYS A 70 -15.43 33.03 -23.65
CA LYS A 70 -15.13 34.42 -24.01
C LYS A 70 -16.12 35.36 -23.36
N ARG A 71 -15.96 35.66 -22.08
CA ARG A 71 -16.53 36.83 -21.47
C ARG A 71 -15.65 38.02 -21.87
N PHE A 72 -16.21 38.98 -22.57
CA PHE A 72 -15.62 40.20 -23.03
C PHE A 72 -14.81 40.89 -21.93
N PHE A 73 -13.49 40.68 -21.90
CA PHE A 73 -12.59 41.41 -21.02
C PHE A 73 -11.37 41.88 -21.80
N ARG A 74 -11.06 43.19 -21.60
CA ARG A 74 -9.83 43.86 -22.04
C ARG A 74 -8.64 42.95 -21.72
N LYS A 75 -7.61 42.93 -22.60
CA LYS A 75 -6.35 42.19 -22.44
C LYS A 75 -5.91 42.18 -20.97
N PRO A 76 -5.91 41.07 -20.27
CA PRO A 76 -5.43 41.04 -18.91
C PRO A 76 -3.90 40.93 -18.91
N ARG A 77 -3.26 41.67 -17.99
CA ARG A 77 -1.99 41.21 -17.40
C ARG A 77 -2.20 39.77 -16.95
N SER A 78 -1.14 38.95 -16.98
CA SER A 78 -1.20 37.54 -16.55
C SER A 78 -2.09 37.39 -15.30
N PRO A 79 -3.16 36.57 -15.36
CA PRO A 79 -4.09 36.46 -14.25
C PRO A 79 -3.37 35.93 -13.02
N SER A 80 -3.66 36.50 -11.86
CA SER A 80 -3.16 35.95 -10.60
C SER A 80 -3.80 34.55 -10.37
N VAL A 81 -3.16 33.66 -9.59
CA VAL A 81 -3.71 32.33 -9.24
C VAL A 81 -5.13 32.45 -8.66
N LYS A 82 -5.42 33.52 -7.89
CA LYS A 82 -6.77 33.81 -7.37
C LYS A 82 -7.79 34.13 -8.49
N ASP A 83 -7.34 34.77 -9.56
CA ASP A 83 -8.21 35.04 -10.72
C ASP A 83 -8.45 33.75 -11.51
N THR A 84 -7.49 32.84 -11.54
CA THR A 84 -7.59 31.56 -12.22
C THR A 84 -8.56 30.60 -11.51
N LEU A 85 -8.56 30.56 -10.17
CA LEU A 85 -9.57 29.82 -9.39
C LEU A 85 -10.99 30.33 -9.59
N ARG A 86 -11.15 31.63 -9.94
CA ARG A 86 -12.44 32.20 -10.33
C ARG A 86 -12.84 31.86 -11.76
N LEU A 87 -11.87 31.57 -12.63
CA LEU A 87 -12.09 31.25 -14.05
C LEU A 87 -12.26 29.73 -14.27
N CYS A 88 -11.71 28.92 -13.40
CA CYS A 88 -11.78 27.43 -13.46
C CYS A 88 -12.41 26.91 -12.18
N SER A 89 -13.73 26.72 -12.18
CA SER A 89 -14.42 26.14 -11.02
C SER A 89 -14.24 24.62 -11.00
N LEU A 90 -14.31 24.01 -9.81
CA LEU A 90 -14.33 22.55 -9.68
C LEU A 90 -15.49 21.95 -10.51
N THR A 91 -16.62 22.64 -10.63
CA THR A 91 -17.76 22.20 -11.47
C THR A 91 -17.36 22.01 -12.93
N ASP A 92 -16.66 22.99 -13.51
CA ASP A 92 -16.26 22.94 -14.92
C ASP A 92 -15.27 21.80 -15.15
N VAL A 93 -14.38 21.58 -14.19
CA VAL A 93 -13.38 20.49 -14.23
C VAL A 93 -14.08 19.13 -14.16
N VAL A 94 -14.97 18.92 -13.18
CA VAL A 94 -15.67 17.64 -12.99
C VAL A 94 -16.57 17.30 -14.20
N THR A 95 -17.24 18.30 -14.77
CA THR A 95 -18.07 18.09 -15.98
C THR A 95 -17.25 17.69 -17.19
N SER A 96 -16.03 18.21 -17.33
CA SER A 96 -15.13 17.87 -18.44
C SER A 96 -14.48 16.50 -18.32
N LEU A 97 -14.42 15.92 -17.11
CA LEU A 97 -13.87 14.59 -16.89
C LEU A 97 -14.84 13.49 -17.38
N THR A 98 -14.29 12.36 -17.81
CA THR A 98 -15.06 11.17 -18.20
C THR A 98 -15.35 10.24 -17.04
N ASP A 99 -14.75 10.47 -15.86
CA ASP A 99 -14.91 9.62 -14.68
C ASP A 99 -16.33 9.69 -14.11
N SER A 100 -17.08 8.61 -14.23
CA SER A 100 -18.45 8.50 -13.73
C SER A 100 -18.54 8.53 -12.21
N THR A 101 -17.57 7.95 -11.52
CA THR A 101 -17.52 7.90 -10.05
C THR A 101 -17.42 9.30 -9.46
N LEU A 102 -16.51 10.12 -10.01
CA LEU A 102 -16.35 11.50 -9.54
C LEU A 102 -17.60 12.34 -9.82
N LYS A 103 -18.24 12.17 -10.98
CA LYS A 103 -19.50 12.86 -11.31
C LYS A 103 -20.63 12.50 -10.34
N GLU A 104 -20.72 11.24 -9.96
CA GLU A 104 -21.73 10.75 -9.01
C GLU A 104 -21.47 11.29 -7.59
N LEU A 105 -20.19 11.35 -7.17
CA LEU A 105 -19.82 11.84 -5.85
C LEU A 105 -19.87 13.37 -5.72
N TYR A 106 -19.66 14.09 -6.81
CA TYR A 106 -19.53 15.56 -6.80
C TYR A 106 -20.69 16.29 -6.09
N PRO A 107 -21.99 15.95 -6.30
CA PRO A 107 -23.10 16.63 -5.62
C PRO A 107 -23.07 16.51 -4.09
N HIS A 108 -22.38 15.51 -3.55
CA HIS A 108 -22.27 15.26 -2.12
C HIS A 108 -21.09 15.99 -1.47
N LEU A 109 -20.12 16.46 -2.27
CA LEU A 109 -18.91 17.11 -1.80
C LEU A 109 -19.18 18.53 -1.29
N LYS A 110 -18.67 18.85 -0.10
CA LYS A 110 -18.75 20.18 0.50
C LYS A 110 -17.35 20.72 0.77
N LEU A 111 -17.12 21.98 0.40
CA LEU A 111 -15.86 22.66 0.68
C LEU A 111 -15.58 22.67 2.19
N CYS A 112 -14.44 22.14 2.58
CA CYS A 112 -13.95 22.17 3.95
C CYS A 112 -12.89 23.25 4.10
N LYS A 113 -13.06 24.12 5.10
CA LYS A 113 -12.12 25.22 5.41
C LYS A 113 -11.35 24.98 6.72
N ASP A 114 -11.42 23.77 7.28
CA ASP A 114 -10.69 23.45 8.51
C ASP A 114 -9.19 23.32 8.20
N PRO A 115 -8.32 24.18 8.79
CA PRO A 115 -6.89 24.13 8.54
C PRO A 115 -6.22 22.85 9.05
N LYS A 116 -6.89 22.10 9.93
CA LYS A 116 -6.39 20.81 10.44
C LYS A 116 -6.54 19.69 9.41
N LEU A 117 -7.41 19.87 8.40
CA LEU A 117 -7.68 18.82 7.42
C LEU A 117 -6.45 18.49 6.58
N VAL A 118 -5.70 19.48 6.12
CA VAL A 118 -4.48 19.27 5.33
C VAL A 118 -3.49 18.36 6.09
N LYS A 119 -3.25 18.69 7.37
CA LYS A 119 -2.37 17.89 8.22
C LYS A 119 -2.92 16.47 8.46
N ALA A 120 -4.23 16.34 8.58
CA ALA A 120 -4.88 15.05 8.75
C ALA A 120 -4.75 14.18 7.49
N LEU A 121 -4.92 14.76 6.29
CA LEU A 121 -4.76 14.08 5.02
C LEU A 121 -3.31 13.65 4.78
N VAL A 122 -2.33 14.52 5.06
CA VAL A 122 -0.91 14.16 5.00
C VAL A 122 -0.62 12.97 5.93
N ASN A 123 -1.05 13.05 7.18
CA ASN A 123 -0.84 11.96 8.14
C ASN A 123 -1.55 10.66 7.74
N MET A 124 -2.71 10.75 7.09
CA MET A 124 -3.45 9.60 6.58
C MET A 124 -2.70 8.96 5.42
N ASP A 125 -2.30 9.74 4.44
CA ASP A 125 -1.53 9.27 3.29
C ASP A 125 -0.19 8.64 3.73
N GLU A 126 0.52 9.26 4.71
CA GLU A 126 1.76 8.70 5.27
C GLU A 126 1.56 7.37 6.01
N LYS A 127 0.44 7.23 6.73
CA LYS A 127 0.11 5.97 7.43
C LYS A 127 -0.33 4.87 6.48
N GLN A 128 -0.93 5.21 5.36
CA GLN A 128 -1.27 4.25 4.30
C GLN A 128 -0.02 3.79 3.53
N LEU A 129 1.06 4.58 3.56
CA LEU A 129 2.37 4.18 3.05
C LEU A 129 3.04 3.17 4.00
N ASN A 130 2.50 1.97 4.06
CA ASN A 130 3.23 0.87 4.64
C ASN A 130 4.29 0.45 3.62
N ASN A 131 5.47 1.08 3.68
CA ASN A 131 6.58 0.80 2.77
C ASN A 131 7.26 -0.54 3.09
N ASN A 132 6.85 -1.19 4.18
CA ASN A 132 7.50 -2.38 4.71
C ASN A 132 6.47 -3.49 4.91
N TYR A 133 6.69 -4.62 4.25
CA TYR A 133 5.83 -5.80 4.35
C TYR A 133 6.61 -6.99 4.90
N LYS A 134 5.89 -7.87 5.59
CA LYS A 134 6.41 -9.14 6.05
C LYS A 134 5.42 -10.25 5.74
N PHE A 135 5.93 -11.37 5.28
CA PHE A 135 5.16 -12.55 4.94
C PHE A 135 5.75 -13.78 5.59
N GLY A 136 4.90 -14.58 6.22
CA GLY A 136 5.28 -15.89 6.73
C GLY A 136 5.42 -16.90 5.61
N MET A 137 6.45 -17.75 5.68
CA MET A 137 6.73 -18.79 4.70
C MET A 137 6.86 -20.13 5.39
N LEU A 138 5.98 -21.07 5.07
CA LEU A 138 5.98 -22.42 5.59
C LEU A 138 6.21 -23.44 4.47
N LEU A 139 6.89 -24.53 4.81
CA LEU A 139 7.05 -25.69 3.95
C LEU A 139 6.14 -26.81 4.44
N ALA A 140 5.31 -27.35 3.56
CA ALA A 140 4.54 -28.56 3.79
C ALA A 140 5.16 -29.73 3.00
N LYS A 141 5.68 -30.73 3.72
CA LYS A 141 6.23 -31.97 3.14
C LYS A 141 5.15 -33.04 3.07
N ARG A 142 5.36 -33.99 2.18
CA ARG A 142 4.46 -35.13 2.03
C ARG A 142 4.15 -35.79 3.38
N GLY A 143 2.87 -36.02 3.65
CA GLY A 143 2.39 -36.69 4.87
C GLY A 143 2.23 -35.78 6.08
N GLN A 144 2.66 -34.52 6.01
CA GLN A 144 2.42 -33.53 7.06
C GLN A 144 0.99 -32.96 6.95
N ASN A 145 0.30 -32.85 8.09
CA ASN A 145 -1.10 -32.42 8.11
C ASN A 145 -1.41 -31.40 9.22
N THR A 146 -0.41 -31.04 10.02
CA THR A 146 -0.60 -30.13 11.16
C THR A 146 0.34 -28.93 11.10
N GLU A 147 -0.12 -27.82 11.64
CA GLU A 147 0.69 -26.61 11.79
C GLU A 147 2.01 -26.88 12.50
N GLN A 148 1.99 -27.70 13.55
CA GLN A 148 3.18 -28.08 14.31
C GLN A 148 4.23 -28.78 13.43
N GLU A 149 3.80 -29.69 12.55
CA GLU A 149 4.70 -30.37 11.61
C GLU A 149 5.35 -29.41 10.63
N PHE A 150 4.60 -28.41 10.15
CA PHE A 150 5.17 -27.39 9.24
C PHE A 150 6.21 -26.51 9.95
N PHE A 151 5.92 -26.11 11.19
CA PHE A 151 6.89 -25.34 11.99
C PHE A 151 8.11 -26.17 12.41
N ALA A 152 7.97 -27.49 12.53
CA ALA A 152 9.06 -28.41 12.89
C ALA A 152 10.04 -28.68 11.74
N ASN A 153 9.74 -28.29 10.50
CA ASN A 153 10.63 -28.52 9.38
C ASN A 153 11.99 -27.84 9.58
N THR A 154 13.06 -28.65 9.44
CA THR A 154 14.44 -28.15 9.46
C THR A 154 15.00 -28.17 8.03
N GLY A 155 15.68 -27.09 7.66
CA GLY A 155 16.24 -26.93 6.31
C GLY A 155 15.18 -26.65 5.24
N VAL A 156 15.66 -26.51 4.01
CA VAL A 156 14.86 -26.26 2.82
C VAL A 156 15.07 -27.39 1.82
N SER A 157 14.00 -27.83 1.15
CA SER A 157 14.13 -28.76 0.02
C SER A 157 14.60 -28.02 -1.24
N GLY A 158 15.13 -28.76 -2.22
CA GLY A 158 15.56 -28.16 -3.49
C GLY A 158 14.47 -27.36 -4.20
N PRO A 159 13.23 -27.87 -4.34
CA PRO A 159 12.12 -27.11 -4.91
C PRO A 159 11.78 -25.84 -4.12
N TYR A 160 11.72 -25.96 -2.78
CA TYR A 160 11.40 -24.80 -1.92
C TYR A 160 12.49 -23.75 -1.95
N GLN A 161 13.77 -24.16 -1.98
CA GLN A 161 14.88 -23.21 -2.13
C GLN A 161 14.78 -22.44 -3.46
N ARG A 162 14.53 -23.14 -4.58
CA ARG A 162 14.35 -22.47 -5.88
C ARG A 162 13.19 -21.49 -5.88
N PHE A 163 12.09 -21.83 -5.21
CA PHE A 163 10.96 -20.91 -5.04
C PHE A 163 11.37 -19.65 -4.24
N LEU A 164 12.06 -19.82 -3.13
CA LEU A 164 12.55 -18.69 -2.33
C LEU A 164 13.52 -17.81 -3.11
N ASP A 165 14.45 -18.41 -3.86
CA ASP A 165 15.43 -17.69 -4.69
C ASP A 165 14.77 -16.94 -5.86
N LEU A 166 13.58 -17.37 -6.30
CA LEU A 166 12.81 -16.68 -7.33
C LEU A 166 12.15 -15.40 -6.81
N ILE A 167 11.72 -15.37 -5.54
CA ILE A 167 10.91 -14.30 -4.98
C ILE A 167 11.68 -13.35 -4.06
N ALA A 168 12.87 -13.74 -3.58
CA ALA A 168 13.65 -12.94 -2.65
C ALA A 168 15.15 -13.28 -2.71
N ASP A 169 15.97 -12.30 -2.32
CA ASP A 169 17.41 -12.48 -2.14
C ASP A 169 17.69 -13.03 -0.75
N ARG A 170 18.57 -14.04 -0.66
CA ARG A 170 19.09 -14.52 0.61
C ARG A 170 20.15 -13.54 1.14
N VAL A 171 19.90 -12.93 2.29
CA VAL A 171 20.73 -11.88 2.87
C VAL A 171 21.28 -12.26 4.24
N THR A 172 22.50 -11.80 4.57
CA THR A 172 23.08 -11.97 5.91
C THR A 172 22.41 -11.03 6.88
N MET A 173 21.87 -11.57 7.98
CA MET A 173 21.15 -10.76 8.98
C MET A 173 22.08 -9.93 9.85
N LYS A 174 23.25 -10.45 10.23
CA LYS A 174 24.18 -9.71 11.09
C LYS A 174 24.64 -8.42 10.43
N GLY A 175 24.34 -7.30 11.10
CA GLY A 175 24.64 -5.96 10.57
C GLY A 175 23.70 -5.46 9.48
N TRP A 176 22.60 -6.15 9.18
CA TRP A 176 21.61 -5.74 8.19
C TRP A 176 21.02 -4.37 8.52
N LYS A 177 20.94 -3.46 7.55
CA LYS A 177 20.54 -2.05 7.74
C LYS A 177 19.17 -1.70 7.18
N LYS A 178 18.63 -2.53 6.29
CA LYS A 178 17.30 -2.32 5.71
C LYS A 178 16.21 -2.94 6.60
N TYR A 179 14.97 -2.96 6.11
CA TYR A 179 13.85 -3.53 6.84
C TYR A 179 14.11 -4.98 7.26
N ARG A 180 13.93 -5.29 8.52
CA ARG A 180 14.26 -6.59 9.13
C ARG A 180 13.04 -7.36 9.67
N ALA A 181 11.86 -6.77 9.64
CA ALA A 181 10.59 -7.36 10.12
C ALA A 181 10.65 -7.92 11.56
N GLY A 182 11.46 -7.32 12.44
CA GLY A 182 11.64 -7.80 13.82
C GLY A 182 12.68 -8.91 13.99
N LEU A 183 13.33 -9.38 12.92
CA LEU A 183 14.42 -10.35 13.03
C LEU A 183 15.65 -9.72 13.70
N ASP A 184 16.41 -10.54 14.45
CA ASP A 184 17.65 -10.10 15.08
C ASP A 184 18.76 -9.88 14.05
N VAL A 185 19.51 -8.79 14.24
CA VAL A 185 20.61 -8.41 13.34
C VAL A 185 21.95 -8.25 14.08
N GLN A 186 22.02 -8.74 15.32
CA GLN A 186 23.20 -8.59 16.16
C GLN A 186 23.78 -9.95 16.58
N ASN A 187 22.94 -10.86 17.04
CA ASN A 187 23.34 -12.07 17.78
C ASN A 187 22.92 -13.37 17.10
N ASP A 188 22.42 -13.31 15.86
CA ASP A 188 21.95 -14.46 15.08
C ASP A 188 20.86 -15.32 15.78
N ILE A 189 20.10 -14.72 16.71
CA ILE A 189 19.03 -15.41 17.48
C ILE A 189 17.97 -16.00 16.54
N HIS A 190 17.65 -15.27 15.47
CA HIS A 190 16.66 -15.70 14.48
C HIS A 190 17.30 -16.32 13.22
N GLY A 191 18.57 -16.75 13.32
CA GLY A 191 19.33 -17.30 12.22
C GLY A 191 20.30 -16.30 11.58
N THR A 192 21.25 -16.83 10.84
CA THR A 192 22.33 -16.03 10.20
C THR A 192 21.88 -15.36 8.90
N HIS A 193 20.79 -15.84 8.29
CA HIS A 193 20.29 -15.37 7.00
C HIS A 193 18.79 -15.13 7.05
N GLY A 194 18.34 -14.13 6.27
CA GLY A 194 16.95 -13.85 5.99
C GLY A 194 16.71 -13.85 4.47
N TYR A 195 15.45 -13.66 4.07
CA TYR A 195 15.04 -13.55 2.68
C TYR A 195 14.36 -12.18 2.49
N TYR A 196 14.95 -11.35 1.66
CA TYR A 196 14.56 -9.96 1.47
C TYR A 196 14.38 -9.64 -0.01
N THR A 197 13.37 -8.83 -0.31
CA THR A 197 13.19 -8.28 -1.66
C THR A 197 12.63 -6.87 -1.61
N GLN A 198 12.64 -6.19 -2.74
CA GLN A 198 12.00 -4.90 -2.93
C GLN A 198 11.09 -4.97 -4.15
N TRP A 199 9.90 -4.40 -4.01
CA TRP A 199 8.95 -4.33 -5.11
C TRP A 199 8.23 -2.97 -5.08
N HIS A 200 8.31 -2.23 -6.19
CA HIS A 200 7.71 -0.90 -6.33
C HIS A 200 8.01 0.07 -5.17
N GLY A 201 9.24 0.05 -4.65
CA GLY A 201 9.66 0.91 -3.55
C GLY A 201 9.31 0.38 -2.15
N HIS A 202 8.63 -0.77 -2.06
CA HIS A 202 8.33 -1.43 -0.79
C HIS A 202 9.43 -2.42 -0.41
N GLU A 203 9.80 -2.42 0.86
CA GLU A 203 10.72 -3.40 1.43
C GLU A 203 9.93 -4.61 1.95
N ILE A 204 10.35 -5.80 1.58
CA ILE A 204 9.67 -7.05 1.93
C ILE A 204 10.66 -7.99 2.59
N MET A 205 10.35 -8.45 3.80
CA MET A 205 11.09 -9.50 4.50
C MET A 205 10.22 -10.75 4.61
N LEU A 206 10.77 -11.90 4.23
CA LEU A 206 10.08 -13.17 4.38
C LEU A 206 10.52 -13.85 5.68
N HIS A 207 9.58 -14.17 6.54
CA HIS A 207 9.78 -15.00 7.73
C HIS A 207 9.73 -16.46 7.33
N VAL A 208 10.84 -17.02 6.89
CA VAL A 208 10.94 -18.41 6.49
C VAL A 208 11.15 -19.30 7.72
N ALA A 209 10.15 -20.12 8.07
CA ALA A 209 10.18 -20.94 9.29
C ALA A 209 11.46 -21.76 9.43
N SER A 210 11.90 -22.41 8.37
CA SER A 210 13.10 -23.25 8.36
C SER A 210 14.42 -22.48 8.40
N ALA A 211 14.41 -21.15 8.17
CA ALA A 211 15.58 -20.29 8.33
C ALA A 211 15.74 -19.79 9.78
N ILE A 212 14.64 -19.73 10.55
CA ILE A 212 14.68 -19.46 11.99
C ILE A 212 15.11 -20.74 12.72
N PRO A 213 16.07 -20.67 13.68
CA PRO A 213 16.59 -21.83 14.36
C PRO A 213 15.50 -22.74 14.96
N TYR A 214 15.71 -24.05 14.88
CA TYR A 214 14.86 -25.04 15.51
C TYR A 214 15.20 -25.14 16.99
N THR A 215 14.20 -25.07 17.87
CA THR A 215 14.38 -25.22 19.31
C THR A 215 14.08 -26.67 19.71
N ALA A 216 15.11 -27.41 20.09
CA ALA A 216 14.95 -28.78 20.57
C ALA A 216 14.13 -28.82 21.86
N GLY A 217 13.15 -29.72 21.95
CA GLY A 217 12.25 -29.83 23.10
C GLY A 217 11.03 -28.91 23.07
N ASP A 218 10.96 -27.93 22.17
CA ASP A 218 9.77 -27.13 21.94
C ASP A 218 8.95 -27.71 20.76
N ALA A 219 7.94 -28.52 21.07
CA ALA A 219 7.08 -29.11 20.05
C ALA A 219 6.28 -28.08 19.26
N GLN A 220 6.02 -26.91 19.81
CA GLN A 220 5.24 -25.84 19.16
C GLN A 220 6.11 -24.87 18.38
N GLN A 221 7.44 -24.91 18.53
CA GLN A 221 8.37 -23.98 17.90
C GLN A 221 7.94 -22.53 18.08
N LEU A 222 7.71 -22.13 19.33
CA LEU A 222 7.09 -20.84 19.70
C LEU A 222 7.83 -19.63 19.11
N GLU A 223 9.15 -19.69 18.98
CA GLU A 223 9.92 -18.57 18.39
C GLU A 223 9.61 -18.40 16.89
N ARG A 224 9.52 -19.50 16.14
CA ARG A 224 9.08 -19.49 14.73
C ARG A 224 7.64 -18.99 14.61
N LYS A 225 6.77 -19.51 15.48
CA LYS A 225 5.35 -19.15 15.52
C LYS A 225 5.14 -17.68 15.89
N ARG A 226 5.97 -17.12 16.76
CA ARG A 226 5.91 -15.71 17.15
C ARG A 226 6.16 -14.77 15.96
N HIS A 227 7.06 -15.10 15.06
CA HIS A 227 7.28 -14.31 13.86
C HIS A 227 6.18 -14.52 12.82
N ILE A 228 5.99 -15.76 12.39
CA ILE A 228 5.09 -16.11 11.29
C ILE A 228 3.61 -15.93 11.68
N GLY A 229 3.24 -16.28 12.92
CA GLY A 229 1.86 -16.13 13.40
C GLY A 229 1.40 -14.67 13.55
N ASN A 230 2.33 -13.72 13.55
CA ASN A 230 2.04 -12.28 13.55
C ASN A 230 2.08 -11.67 12.15
N ASP A 231 2.27 -12.47 11.11
CA ASP A 231 2.22 -12.00 9.74
C ASP A 231 0.77 -12.04 9.22
N ILE A 232 0.36 -11.00 8.51
CA ILE A 232 -1.01 -10.90 7.97
C ILE A 232 -1.26 -11.98 6.92
N VAL A 233 -0.22 -12.34 6.17
CA VAL A 233 -0.26 -13.36 5.13
C VAL A 233 0.81 -14.40 5.41
N VAL A 234 0.41 -15.67 5.37
CA VAL A 234 1.31 -16.83 5.43
C VAL A 234 1.15 -17.61 4.14
N VAL A 235 2.27 -17.83 3.45
CA VAL A 235 2.35 -18.66 2.25
C VAL A 235 2.83 -20.04 2.65
N VAL A 236 2.10 -21.07 2.27
CA VAL A 236 2.49 -22.48 2.46
C VAL A 236 2.93 -23.03 1.11
N PHE A 237 4.21 -23.40 1.01
CA PHE A 237 4.73 -24.09 -0.15
C PHE A 237 4.54 -25.60 0.03
N GLU A 238 3.80 -26.23 -0.84
CA GLU A 238 3.61 -27.67 -0.87
C GLU A 238 4.65 -28.32 -1.80
N GLU A 239 5.42 -29.27 -1.29
CA GLU A 239 6.34 -30.05 -2.14
C GLU A 239 5.61 -30.93 -3.12
N GLU A 240 4.45 -31.47 -2.70
CA GLU A 240 3.54 -32.24 -3.55
C GLU A 240 2.14 -31.63 -3.45
N TYR A 241 1.50 -31.44 -4.59
CA TYR A 241 0.15 -30.88 -4.67
C TYR A 241 -0.85 -31.71 -3.83
N GLY A 242 -1.68 -31.00 -3.05
CA GLY A 242 -2.71 -31.60 -2.21
C GLY A 242 -2.21 -32.16 -0.88
N THR A 243 -1.00 -31.80 -0.45
CA THR A 243 -0.49 -32.15 0.88
C THR A 243 -1.33 -31.49 1.98
N VAL A 244 -1.70 -30.22 1.82
CA VAL A 244 -2.53 -29.49 2.79
C VAL A 244 -4.01 -29.73 2.49
N LYS A 245 -4.66 -30.56 3.28
CA LYS A 245 -6.07 -30.96 3.09
C LYS A 245 -7.07 -29.91 3.58
N SER A 246 -6.69 -29.05 4.50
CA SER A 246 -7.55 -28.01 5.05
C SER A 246 -6.75 -26.81 5.55
N ILE A 247 -7.18 -25.61 5.17
CA ILE A 247 -6.62 -24.34 5.63
C ILE A 247 -7.06 -24.04 7.07
N GLU A 248 -8.12 -24.68 7.56
CA GLU A 248 -8.60 -24.56 8.95
C GLU A 248 -7.58 -25.04 9.98
N THR A 249 -6.54 -25.74 9.53
CA THR A 249 -5.41 -26.19 10.35
C THR A 249 -4.59 -25.00 10.88
N PHE A 250 -4.64 -23.84 10.22
CA PHE A 250 -3.92 -22.63 10.63
C PHE A 250 -4.81 -21.72 11.47
N ARG A 251 -4.80 -21.89 12.79
CA ARG A 251 -5.44 -20.98 13.74
C ARG A 251 -4.45 -19.90 14.15
N SER A 252 -4.42 -18.79 13.40
CA SER A 252 -3.80 -17.56 13.85
C SER A 252 -4.88 -16.58 14.30
N HIS A 253 -4.63 -15.85 15.37
CA HIS A 253 -5.58 -14.86 15.87
C HIS A 253 -5.83 -13.67 14.95
N GLN A 254 -5.09 -13.54 13.83
CA GLN A 254 -5.17 -12.41 12.91
C GLN A 254 -5.16 -12.78 11.40
N ASN A 255 -5.05 -14.05 11.02
CA ASN A 255 -4.85 -14.43 9.62
C ASN A 255 -6.15 -14.70 8.88
N ARG A 256 -6.38 -13.93 7.80
CA ARG A 256 -7.26 -14.36 6.70
C ARG A 256 -6.41 -15.12 5.68
N THR A 257 -6.51 -16.44 5.68
CA THR A 257 -5.88 -17.29 4.66
C THR A 257 -6.74 -17.29 3.40
N HIS A 258 -6.16 -16.90 2.26
CA HIS A 258 -6.74 -17.15 0.95
C HIS A 258 -5.92 -18.25 0.27
N PRO A 259 -6.54 -19.33 -0.22
CA PRO A 259 -5.84 -20.33 -1.01
C PRO A 259 -5.48 -19.73 -2.37
N LEU A 260 -4.20 -19.69 -2.69
CA LEU A 260 -3.76 -19.51 -4.06
C LEU A 260 -3.80 -20.86 -4.74
N SER A 261 -4.87 -21.16 -5.49
CA SER A 261 -4.87 -22.27 -6.42
C SER A 261 -3.97 -21.91 -7.59
N SER A 262 -2.80 -22.53 -7.67
CA SER A 262 -1.95 -22.46 -8.85
C SER A 262 -2.50 -23.42 -9.90
N SER A 263 -3.22 -22.87 -10.87
CA SER A 263 -3.33 -23.47 -12.20
C SER A 263 -2.29 -22.78 -13.09
N PHE A 264 -1.16 -23.42 -13.26
CA PHE A 264 -0.22 -23.20 -14.35
C PHE A 264 0.01 -24.52 -15.07
#